data_2e71cecc1f60b7820bcdb120168b0197
#
_entry.id   2e71cecc1f60b7820bcdb120168b0197
#
_cell.length_a   1.000
_cell.length_b   1.000
_cell.length_c   1.000
_cell.angle_alpha   90.00
_cell.angle_beta   90.00
_cell.angle_gamma   90.00
#
_symmetry.space_group_name_H-M   'P 1'
#
loop_
_entity.id
_entity.type
_entity.pdbx_description
1 polymer ?
#
loop_
_entity_poly.entity_id
_entity_poly.type
_entity_poly.pdbx_seq_one_letter_code
_entity_poly.pdbx_strand_id
1 'polypeptide(L)'
;SQQSGVTLDEDGVVLYFDIGNDTPKGKSGSIYLGDDQSLLFWEDLRENPFKVQTYGKIIGEDYSPELFDHGKKLSEVPFQSIPQGVKVGENIFLLVQSINSYELEHLYYQILDMDLNVLNDENGSDVYLGMTPQINSKVIENNGSAYVAYSDLRDWAQYDIALQKFNSDGNPLWGAEGILINLENDDFLEDIVPLEGGGCVVFWTGGSLFNDESLNIYYRAFDSDGGTPEGWSDEPEILTNATGIQNNAKAVSYNGGVFVTWNDYQSGNSDIFVQFISSDGSVQGPPNGSPLAIGDTDEYHQELSYNLTTNEILVVWEYDNGFDFDIKGSIIDVLDNSIGDVFDIVAEYSDQTSPALYASQGGTFILMWRDGRLSIPGEPPVYDIYYQEIGPLGFNYSDNGIAVCDYTYNQDNPRINLLSETNDSYLLYWNDMRSTGKQDLVNIYAQSVTMDDSSCILYDVNQDGSVDVLDIVVTIGIILETLETTPDQQCAADVNEDGGIDVLDIVTIISYILGT
;
A
#
# COMPACT_ATOMS: atom_id res chain seq x y z
N SER A 1 19.96 3.05 23.69
CA SER A 1 18.56 2.62 23.55
C SER A 1 18.52 1.57 22.45
N GLN A 2 18.23 0.31 22.79
CA GLN A 2 17.93 -0.71 21.78
C GLN A 2 16.61 -0.31 21.15
N GLN A 3 16.63 0.00 19.86
CA GLN A 3 15.42 0.08 19.03
C GLN A 3 14.82 -1.34 19.03
N SER A 4 13.71 -1.52 19.72
CA SER A 4 12.92 -2.74 19.65
C SER A 4 12.31 -2.82 18.26
N GLY A 5 12.48 -3.93 17.55
CA GLY A 5 11.77 -4.25 16.34
C GLY A 5 12.57 -4.36 15.03
N VAL A 6 13.73 -3.72 14.90
CA VAL A 6 14.52 -3.81 13.66
C VAL A 6 15.55 -4.94 13.76
N THR A 7 15.42 -5.98 12.97
CA THR A 7 16.21 -7.23 13.08
C THR A 7 17.32 -7.41 12.03
N LEU A 8 17.42 -6.52 11.03
CA LEU A 8 18.47 -6.57 10.02
C LEU A 8 19.55 -5.50 10.25
N ASP A 9 20.59 -5.48 9.42
CA ASP A 9 21.73 -4.53 9.49
C ASP A 9 21.23 -3.07 9.55
N GLU A 10 21.91 -2.19 10.29
CA GLU A 10 21.51 -0.79 10.58
C GLU A 10 21.05 0.00 9.34
N ASP A 11 21.45 -0.39 8.13
CA ASP A 11 21.11 0.27 6.85
C ASP A 11 20.40 -0.66 5.84
N GLY A 12 19.86 -1.78 6.30
CA GLY A 12 19.24 -2.80 5.46
C GLY A 12 20.23 -3.66 4.67
N VAL A 13 19.73 -4.75 4.15
CA VAL A 13 20.50 -5.75 3.40
C VAL A 13 20.17 -5.66 1.93
N VAL A 14 21.19 -5.69 1.08
CA VAL A 14 20.98 -5.77 -0.36
C VAL A 14 20.36 -7.12 -0.74
N LEU A 15 19.21 -7.10 -1.36
CA LEU A 15 18.53 -8.31 -1.83
C LEU A 15 19.10 -8.82 -3.15
N TYR A 16 19.70 -7.93 -3.91
CA TYR A 16 20.37 -8.25 -5.16
C TYR A 16 21.64 -7.41 -5.28
N PHE A 17 22.78 -8.09 -5.47
CA PHE A 17 24.08 -7.46 -5.68
C PHE A 17 24.72 -7.98 -6.96
N ASP A 18 24.88 -7.14 -7.98
CA ASP A 18 25.59 -7.45 -9.23
C ASP A 18 27.01 -6.87 -9.19
N ILE A 19 28.01 -7.75 -9.00
CA ILE A 19 29.41 -7.36 -9.05
C ILE A 19 29.83 -7.24 -10.52
N GLY A 20 29.73 -6.04 -11.08
CA GLY A 20 30.36 -5.70 -12.35
C GLY A 20 29.46 -5.36 -13.52
N ASN A 21 28.15 -5.46 -13.39
CA ASN A 21 27.20 -4.91 -14.35
C ASN A 21 26.26 -3.95 -13.63
N ASP A 22 26.55 -2.66 -13.70
CA ASP A 22 25.68 -1.59 -13.25
C ASP A 22 24.38 -1.57 -14.10
N THR A 23 23.46 -2.53 -13.88
CA THR A 23 22.19 -2.55 -14.62
C THR A 23 21.09 -1.92 -13.78
N PRO A 24 20.30 -1.01 -14.35
CA PRO A 24 19.19 -0.41 -13.64
C PRO A 24 18.18 -1.45 -13.18
N LYS A 25 17.67 -1.29 -11.96
CA LYS A 25 16.47 -1.97 -11.46
C LYS A 25 15.34 -0.96 -11.51
N GLY A 26 14.19 -1.40 -11.99
CA GLY A 26 13.01 -0.56 -12.14
C GLY A 26 12.00 -0.77 -11.02
N LYS A 27 10.75 -0.78 -11.39
CA LYS A 27 9.63 -0.99 -10.47
C LYS A 27 9.70 -2.37 -9.82
N SER A 28 9.35 -2.43 -8.55
CA SER A 28 9.32 -3.64 -7.75
C SER A 28 7.96 -3.84 -7.10
N GLY A 29 7.64 -5.07 -6.77
CA GLY A 29 6.45 -5.46 -6.04
C GLY A 29 6.71 -6.69 -5.18
N SER A 30 5.76 -7.02 -4.32
CA SER A 30 5.86 -8.18 -3.45
C SER A 30 4.51 -8.85 -3.24
N ILE A 31 4.55 -10.13 -2.91
CA ILE A 31 3.38 -10.96 -2.62
C ILE A 31 3.69 -11.81 -1.40
N TYR A 32 2.84 -11.77 -0.38
CA TYR A 32 2.91 -12.73 0.71
C TYR A 32 2.45 -14.11 0.22
N LEU A 33 3.29 -15.12 0.43
CA LEU A 33 3.05 -16.48 -0.06
C LEU A 33 2.47 -17.41 1.00
N GLY A 34 2.41 -16.98 2.25
CA GLY A 34 2.15 -17.83 3.41
C GLY A 34 3.44 -18.52 3.90
N ASP A 35 3.33 -19.28 5.00
CA ASP A 35 4.45 -20.02 5.61
C ASP A 35 5.68 -19.13 5.86
N ASP A 36 5.45 -17.89 6.33
CA ASP A 36 6.46 -16.89 6.65
C ASP A 36 7.42 -16.57 5.47
N GLN A 37 6.85 -16.52 4.27
CA GLN A 37 7.56 -16.23 3.03
C GLN A 37 6.85 -15.19 2.18
N SER A 38 7.65 -14.33 1.54
CA SER A 38 7.19 -13.38 0.52
C SER A 38 8.01 -13.50 -0.75
N LEU A 39 7.34 -13.41 -1.90
CA LEU A 39 7.99 -13.19 -3.18
C LEU A 39 8.21 -11.69 -3.36
N LEU A 40 9.46 -11.29 -3.53
CA LEU A 40 9.82 -9.98 -4.07
C LEU A 40 10.15 -10.13 -5.55
N PHE A 41 9.63 -9.25 -6.40
CA PHE A 41 9.91 -9.24 -7.83
C PHE A 41 10.20 -7.81 -8.31
N TRP A 42 10.96 -7.70 -9.41
CA TRP A 42 11.42 -6.41 -9.92
C TRP A 42 11.72 -6.43 -11.42
N GLU A 43 11.71 -5.24 -12.01
CA GLU A 43 12.21 -5.00 -13.36
C GLU A 43 13.75 -5.03 -13.39
N ASP A 44 14.32 -5.72 -14.36
CA ASP A 44 15.77 -5.93 -14.46
C ASP A 44 16.26 -5.89 -15.92
N LEU A 45 17.38 -5.22 -16.15
CA LEU A 45 18.01 -5.06 -17.46
C LEU A 45 19.30 -5.88 -17.62
N ARG A 46 19.60 -6.82 -16.69
CA ARG A 46 20.87 -7.56 -16.65
C ARG A 46 21.25 -8.32 -17.92
N GLU A 47 20.26 -8.86 -18.63
CA GLU A 47 20.52 -9.62 -19.85
C GLU A 47 20.69 -8.72 -21.08
N ASN A 48 19.98 -7.61 -21.12
CA ASN A 48 20.00 -6.68 -22.25
C ASN A 48 19.59 -5.28 -21.80
N PRO A 49 20.43 -4.24 -21.98
CA PRO A 49 20.13 -2.88 -21.54
C PRO A 49 18.91 -2.24 -22.26
N PHE A 50 18.36 -2.91 -23.28
CA PHE A 50 17.17 -2.45 -24.01
C PHE A 50 15.96 -3.37 -23.79
N LYS A 51 16.06 -4.39 -22.94
CA LYS A 51 14.96 -5.34 -22.67
C LYS A 51 14.80 -5.50 -21.18
N VAL A 52 13.83 -4.81 -20.63
CA VAL A 52 13.39 -5.03 -19.25
C VAL A 52 12.75 -6.40 -19.12
N GLN A 53 13.09 -7.12 -18.06
CA GLN A 53 12.53 -8.42 -17.71
C GLN A 53 12.22 -8.47 -16.23
N THR A 54 11.28 -9.33 -15.84
CA THR A 54 10.89 -9.50 -14.45
C THR A 54 11.68 -10.65 -13.83
N TYR A 55 12.35 -10.33 -12.74
CA TYR A 55 13.02 -11.27 -11.86
C TYR A 55 12.35 -11.28 -10.50
N GLY A 56 12.52 -12.33 -9.75
CA GLY A 56 11.98 -12.42 -8.40
C GLY A 56 12.76 -13.38 -7.52
N LYS A 57 12.51 -13.26 -6.23
CA LYS A 57 13.15 -14.05 -5.19
C LYS A 57 12.20 -14.22 -4.01
N ILE A 58 12.18 -15.44 -3.45
CA ILE A 58 11.45 -15.73 -2.23
C ILE A 58 12.33 -15.35 -1.04
N ILE A 59 11.74 -14.62 -0.09
CA ILE A 59 12.37 -14.12 1.12
C ILE A 59 11.57 -14.64 2.30
N GLY A 60 12.24 -15.27 3.26
CA GLY A 60 11.67 -15.67 4.55
C GLY A 60 12.30 -14.87 5.70
N GLU A 61 11.83 -15.06 6.92
CA GLU A 61 12.35 -14.39 8.12
C GLU A 61 13.85 -14.65 8.35
N ASP A 62 14.30 -15.88 8.11
CA ASP A 62 15.72 -16.28 8.24
C ASP A 62 16.57 -15.88 7.03
N TYR A 63 16.09 -14.94 6.20
CA TYR A 63 16.77 -14.55 4.98
C TYR A 63 18.17 -14.02 5.27
N SER A 64 19.17 -14.75 4.78
CA SER A 64 20.55 -14.32 4.73
C SER A 64 20.95 -14.14 3.26
N PRO A 65 21.42 -12.97 2.82
CA PRO A 65 21.82 -12.75 1.44
C PRO A 65 23.00 -13.69 1.11
N GLU A 66 22.76 -14.65 0.23
CA GLU A 66 23.86 -15.45 -0.34
C GLU A 66 24.56 -14.62 -1.41
N LEU A 67 25.89 -14.54 -1.32
CA LEU A 67 26.74 -13.99 -2.38
C LEU A 67 26.41 -14.75 -3.68
N PHE A 68 25.97 -14.02 -4.73
CA PHE A 68 25.60 -14.54 -6.06
C PHE A 68 24.18 -15.12 -6.22
N ASP A 69 23.28 -14.99 -5.28
CA ASP A 69 21.88 -15.28 -5.55
C ASP A 69 21.21 -14.06 -6.21
N HIS A 70 21.05 -14.16 -7.53
CA HIS A 70 20.58 -13.06 -8.39
C HIS A 70 19.06 -13.09 -8.63
N GLY A 71 18.32 -13.89 -7.89
CA GLY A 71 16.91 -14.15 -8.16
C GLY A 71 16.68 -14.94 -9.45
N LYS A 72 15.46 -15.40 -9.64
CA LYS A 72 15.04 -16.20 -10.79
C LYS A 72 14.28 -15.31 -11.78
N LYS A 73 14.52 -15.50 -13.07
CA LYS A 73 13.72 -14.89 -14.12
C LYS A 73 12.32 -15.49 -14.11
N LEU A 74 11.30 -14.65 -14.04
CA LEU A 74 9.92 -15.06 -13.86
C LEU A 74 9.13 -15.16 -15.17
N SER A 75 9.61 -14.52 -16.25
CA SER A 75 8.94 -14.51 -17.54
C SER A 75 9.91 -14.24 -18.69
N GLU A 76 9.66 -14.80 -19.86
CA GLU A 76 10.38 -14.52 -21.10
C GLU A 76 9.69 -13.47 -21.99
N VAL A 77 8.56 -12.91 -21.55
CA VAL A 77 7.89 -11.78 -22.24
C VAL A 77 8.92 -10.66 -22.46
N PRO A 78 9.10 -10.14 -23.67
CA PRO A 78 10.05 -9.06 -23.91
C PRO A 78 9.53 -7.70 -23.44
N PHE A 79 10.43 -6.78 -23.05
CA PHE A 79 10.09 -5.38 -22.70
C PHE A 79 9.05 -5.24 -21.58
N GLN A 80 9.18 -6.06 -20.55
CA GLN A 80 8.24 -6.08 -19.42
C GLN A 80 8.35 -4.80 -18.60
N SER A 81 7.20 -4.32 -18.15
CA SER A 81 7.11 -3.19 -17.22
C SER A 81 5.95 -3.38 -16.26
N ILE A 82 6.00 -2.64 -15.15
CA ILE A 82 4.94 -2.59 -14.14
C ILE A 82 4.48 -4.00 -13.70
N PRO A 83 5.41 -4.85 -13.23
CA PRO A 83 5.01 -6.17 -12.76
C PRO A 83 4.10 -6.05 -11.54
N GLN A 84 3.02 -6.82 -11.53
CA GLN A 84 2.08 -6.96 -10.42
C GLN A 84 1.82 -8.44 -10.21
N GLY A 85 1.46 -8.84 -9.00
CA GLY A 85 1.19 -10.25 -8.78
C GLY A 85 0.32 -10.51 -7.57
N VAL A 86 -0.33 -11.67 -7.60
CA VAL A 86 -1.14 -12.19 -6.50
C VAL A 86 -0.94 -13.69 -6.38
N LYS A 87 -1.07 -14.21 -5.14
CA LYS A 87 -1.14 -15.64 -4.89
C LYS A 87 -2.56 -16.13 -5.14
N VAL A 88 -2.72 -17.17 -5.95
CA VAL A 88 -4.02 -17.75 -6.29
C VAL A 88 -3.98 -19.26 -6.01
N GLY A 89 -4.50 -19.67 -4.87
CA GLY A 89 -4.36 -21.05 -4.38
C GLY A 89 -2.89 -21.39 -4.14
N GLU A 90 -2.40 -22.45 -4.80
CA GLU A 90 -1.01 -22.91 -4.70
C GLU A 90 -0.11 -22.31 -5.80
N ASN A 91 -0.61 -21.36 -6.60
CA ASN A 91 0.12 -20.75 -7.69
C ASN A 91 0.22 -19.22 -7.51
N ILE A 92 1.13 -18.62 -8.26
CA ILE A 92 1.31 -17.18 -8.35
C ILE A 92 0.84 -16.72 -9.73
N PHE A 93 -0.06 -15.77 -9.78
CA PHE A 93 -0.46 -15.05 -10.99
C PHE A 93 0.35 -13.76 -11.07
N LEU A 94 1.26 -13.69 -12.04
CA LEU A 94 2.10 -12.51 -12.30
C LEU A 94 1.60 -11.80 -13.55
N LEU A 95 1.16 -10.56 -13.43
CA LEU A 95 0.75 -9.69 -14.51
C LEU A 95 1.91 -8.80 -14.91
N VAL A 96 2.17 -8.67 -16.21
CA VAL A 96 3.19 -7.79 -16.76
C VAL A 96 2.64 -7.03 -17.96
N GLN A 97 2.96 -5.75 -18.05
CA GLN A 97 2.73 -4.95 -19.24
C GLN A 97 3.93 -5.08 -20.17
N SER A 98 3.70 -5.19 -21.47
CA SER A 98 4.77 -5.31 -22.48
C SER A 98 4.36 -4.60 -23.76
N ILE A 99 5.27 -4.50 -24.70
CA ILE A 99 5.01 -4.02 -26.05
C ILE A 99 4.86 -5.23 -26.97
N ASN A 100 3.72 -5.36 -27.62
CA ASN A 100 3.45 -6.44 -28.56
C ASN A 100 4.23 -6.27 -29.90
N SER A 101 4.06 -7.21 -30.82
CA SER A 101 4.73 -7.18 -32.13
C SER A 101 4.38 -5.98 -33.02
N TYR A 102 3.39 -5.19 -32.66
CA TYR A 102 2.95 -3.96 -33.32
C TYR A 102 3.41 -2.69 -32.60
N GLU A 103 4.31 -2.82 -31.61
CA GLU A 103 4.81 -1.71 -30.77
C GLU A 103 3.71 -1.05 -29.91
N LEU A 104 2.66 -1.79 -29.59
CA LEU A 104 1.54 -1.35 -28.75
C LEU A 104 1.66 -1.97 -27.36
N GLU A 105 1.31 -1.21 -26.34
CA GLU A 105 1.23 -1.70 -24.96
C GLU A 105 0.19 -2.80 -24.84
N HIS A 106 0.56 -3.91 -24.19
CA HIS A 106 -0.26 -5.11 -24.09
C HIS A 106 -0.02 -5.82 -22.77
N LEU A 107 -1.02 -6.51 -22.26
CA LEU A 107 -0.97 -7.21 -20.99
C LEU A 107 -0.77 -8.71 -21.18
N TYR A 108 0.24 -9.21 -20.50
CA TYR A 108 0.54 -10.64 -20.40
C TYR A 108 0.50 -11.10 -18.96
N TYR A 109 0.24 -12.38 -18.76
CA TYR A 109 0.37 -12.99 -17.44
C TYR A 109 1.21 -14.24 -17.49
N GLN A 110 1.83 -14.56 -16.35
CA GLN A 110 2.60 -15.75 -16.10
C GLN A 110 2.03 -16.49 -14.90
N ILE A 111 1.89 -17.80 -15.00
CA ILE A 111 1.55 -18.64 -13.84
C ILE A 111 2.82 -19.31 -13.36
N LEU A 112 3.10 -19.17 -12.07
CA LEU A 112 4.28 -19.76 -11.44
C LEU A 112 3.84 -20.69 -10.30
N ASP A 113 4.57 -21.78 -10.09
CA ASP A 113 4.45 -22.54 -8.85
C ASP A 113 5.20 -21.85 -7.68
N MET A 114 5.12 -22.41 -6.48
CA MET A 114 5.79 -21.85 -5.29
C MET A 114 7.32 -21.97 -5.33
N ASP A 115 7.89 -22.74 -6.27
CA ASP A 115 9.34 -22.78 -6.58
C ASP A 115 9.71 -21.80 -7.70
N LEU A 116 8.79 -20.95 -8.12
CA LEU A 116 8.90 -19.98 -9.22
C LEU A 116 9.16 -20.65 -10.58
N ASN A 117 8.68 -21.88 -10.81
CA ASN A 117 8.71 -22.49 -12.13
C ASN A 117 7.48 -22.03 -12.92
N VAL A 118 7.71 -21.72 -14.19
CA VAL A 118 6.66 -21.32 -15.13
C VAL A 118 5.77 -22.52 -15.47
N LEU A 119 4.44 -22.37 -15.33
CA LEU A 119 3.44 -23.41 -15.56
C LEU A 119 2.67 -23.23 -16.87
N ASN A 120 2.60 -22.03 -17.43
CA ASN A 120 1.99 -21.74 -18.72
C ASN A 120 3.05 -21.48 -19.82
N ASP A 121 2.75 -20.78 -20.90
CA ASP A 121 3.72 -20.45 -21.96
C ASP A 121 4.87 -19.58 -21.39
N GLU A 122 6.12 -19.95 -21.67
CA GLU A 122 7.30 -19.21 -21.19
C GLU A 122 7.32 -17.75 -21.68
N ASN A 123 6.67 -17.46 -22.81
CA ASN A 123 6.53 -16.10 -23.35
C ASN A 123 5.31 -15.36 -22.76
N GLY A 124 4.68 -15.91 -21.73
CA GLY A 124 3.45 -15.38 -21.14
C GLY A 124 2.22 -15.72 -21.97
N SER A 125 1.07 -15.56 -21.34
CA SER A 125 -0.25 -15.67 -21.99
C SER A 125 -0.90 -14.31 -22.04
N ASP A 126 -1.60 -14.00 -23.12
CA ASP A 126 -2.35 -12.74 -23.25
C ASP A 126 -3.52 -12.70 -22.27
N VAL A 127 -3.73 -11.55 -21.61
CA VAL A 127 -4.95 -11.31 -20.81
C VAL A 127 -6.18 -11.25 -21.72
N TYR A 128 -6.02 -10.61 -22.88
CA TYR A 128 -6.99 -10.58 -23.97
C TYR A 128 -6.27 -10.72 -25.31
N LEU A 129 -6.74 -11.60 -26.17
CA LEU A 129 -6.10 -11.92 -27.47
C LEU A 129 -6.21 -10.83 -28.55
N GLY A 130 -6.74 -9.64 -28.24
CA GLY A 130 -6.79 -8.51 -29.15
C GLY A 130 -5.41 -7.92 -29.42
N MET A 131 -5.30 -7.15 -30.51
CA MET A 131 -4.06 -6.45 -30.91
C MET A 131 -4.11 -4.95 -30.57
N THR A 132 -4.90 -4.56 -29.58
CA THR A 132 -5.15 -3.19 -29.19
C THR A 132 -4.37 -2.83 -27.93
N PRO A 133 -4.09 -1.54 -27.68
CA PRO A 133 -3.46 -1.10 -26.45
C PRO A 133 -4.27 -1.46 -25.21
N GLN A 134 -3.57 -1.94 -24.19
CA GLN A 134 -4.08 -2.28 -22.87
C GLN A 134 -3.18 -1.61 -21.84
N ILE A 135 -3.72 -0.71 -21.06
CA ILE A 135 -2.96 0.14 -20.11
C ILE A 135 -3.63 0.20 -18.74
N ASN A 136 -2.97 0.82 -17.78
CA ASN A 136 -3.49 1.07 -16.43
C ASN A 136 -4.05 -0.18 -15.76
N SER A 137 -3.32 -1.28 -15.81
CA SER A 137 -3.80 -2.55 -15.27
C SER A 137 -3.64 -2.66 -13.75
N LYS A 138 -4.55 -3.39 -13.15
CA LYS A 138 -4.49 -3.83 -11.75
C LYS A 138 -4.92 -5.29 -11.62
N VAL A 139 -4.35 -5.98 -10.66
CA VAL A 139 -4.72 -7.36 -10.32
C VAL A 139 -4.96 -7.50 -8.82
N ILE A 140 -6.05 -8.17 -8.47
CA ILE A 140 -6.36 -8.57 -7.10
C ILE A 140 -6.65 -10.06 -7.03
N GLU A 141 -6.49 -10.63 -5.85
CA GLU A 141 -6.97 -11.98 -5.53
C GLU A 141 -8.28 -11.88 -4.77
N ASN A 142 -9.25 -12.72 -5.10
CA ASN A 142 -10.44 -12.93 -4.29
C ASN A 142 -10.99 -14.35 -4.46
N ASN A 143 -11.16 -15.06 -3.34
CA ASN A 143 -11.69 -16.42 -3.27
C ASN A 143 -11.06 -17.40 -4.27
N GLY A 144 -9.71 -17.48 -4.29
CA GLY A 144 -8.95 -18.41 -5.11
C GLY A 144 -8.96 -18.09 -6.60
N SER A 145 -9.21 -16.82 -6.96
CA SER A 145 -9.19 -16.34 -8.35
C SER A 145 -8.46 -15.00 -8.46
N ALA A 146 -7.73 -14.80 -9.56
CA ALA A 146 -7.20 -13.50 -9.92
C ALA A 146 -8.26 -12.71 -10.73
N TYR A 147 -8.45 -11.45 -10.38
CA TYR A 147 -9.27 -10.50 -11.12
C TYR A 147 -8.36 -9.42 -11.69
N VAL A 148 -8.36 -9.27 -12.99
CA VAL A 148 -7.55 -8.29 -13.72
C VAL A 148 -8.48 -7.25 -14.32
N ALA A 149 -8.26 -5.97 -13.98
CA ALA A 149 -8.93 -4.84 -14.62
C ALA A 149 -7.92 -3.98 -15.38
N TYR A 150 -8.33 -3.38 -16.47
CA TYR A 150 -7.46 -2.54 -17.33
C TYR A 150 -8.26 -1.63 -18.23
N SER A 151 -7.61 -0.57 -18.73
CA SER A 151 -8.15 0.27 -19.81
C SER A 151 -7.77 -0.34 -21.16
N ASP A 152 -8.75 -0.55 -22.04
CA ASP A 152 -8.64 -1.28 -23.30
C ASP A 152 -9.14 -0.43 -24.48
N LEU A 153 -8.33 -0.30 -25.52
CA LEU A 153 -8.67 0.41 -26.75
C LEU A 153 -9.17 -0.55 -27.86
N ARG A 154 -9.95 -1.62 -27.49
CA ARG A 154 -10.27 -2.71 -28.44
C ARG A 154 -11.09 -2.32 -29.66
N ASP A 155 -11.81 -1.23 -29.62
CA ASP A 155 -12.56 -0.70 -30.75
C ASP A 155 -11.82 0.40 -31.54
N TRP A 156 -10.61 0.81 -31.09
CA TRP A 156 -9.79 1.88 -31.67
C TRP A 156 -10.44 3.28 -31.64
N ALA A 157 -11.51 3.44 -30.91
CA ALA A 157 -12.22 4.71 -30.80
C ALA A 157 -11.90 5.44 -29.50
N GLN A 158 -11.95 4.72 -28.40
CA GLN A 158 -11.75 5.24 -27.03
C GLN A 158 -11.27 4.12 -26.10
N TYR A 159 -10.70 4.49 -24.97
CA TYR A 159 -10.41 3.55 -23.90
C TYR A 159 -11.69 3.22 -23.13
N ASP A 160 -11.96 1.95 -22.98
CA ASP A 160 -13.03 1.39 -22.16
C ASP A 160 -12.43 0.60 -20.99
N ILE A 161 -13.22 0.29 -19.97
CA ILE A 161 -12.77 -0.55 -18.85
C ILE A 161 -13.06 -2.02 -19.17
N ALA A 162 -12.02 -2.84 -19.14
CA ALA A 162 -12.13 -4.28 -19.36
C ALA A 162 -11.71 -5.05 -18.10
N LEU A 163 -12.36 -6.20 -17.88
CA LEU A 163 -12.09 -7.08 -16.75
C LEU A 163 -12.02 -8.54 -17.22
N GLN A 164 -11.14 -9.31 -16.58
CA GLN A 164 -11.08 -10.76 -16.73
C GLN A 164 -10.82 -11.43 -15.38
N LYS A 165 -11.43 -12.60 -15.18
CA LYS A 165 -11.20 -13.45 -14.02
C LYS A 165 -10.47 -14.71 -14.45
N PHE A 166 -9.48 -15.13 -13.66
CA PHE A 166 -8.67 -16.32 -13.91
C PHE A 166 -8.69 -17.26 -12.70
N ASN A 167 -8.67 -18.55 -12.93
CA ASN A 167 -8.39 -19.52 -11.88
C ASN A 167 -6.88 -19.65 -11.61
N SER A 168 -6.49 -20.49 -10.65
CA SER A 168 -5.09 -20.72 -10.28
C SER A 168 -4.22 -21.28 -11.42
N ASP A 169 -4.82 -21.95 -12.42
CA ASP A 169 -4.10 -22.46 -13.59
C ASP A 169 -3.98 -21.42 -14.72
N GLY A 170 -4.51 -20.21 -14.53
CA GLY A 170 -4.54 -19.15 -15.54
C GLY A 170 -5.66 -19.31 -16.58
N ASN A 171 -6.65 -20.16 -16.38
CA ASN A 171 -7.76 -20.25 -17.32
C ASN A 171 -8.76 -19.11 -17.09
N PRO A 172 -9.16 -18.37 -18.16
CA PRO A 172 -10.14 -17.30 -18.05
C PRO A 172 -11.53 -17.89 -17.71
N LEU A 173 -12.20 -17.27 -16.74
CA LEU A 173 -13.50 -17.74 -16.23
C LEU A 173 -14.69 -16.94 -16.76
N TRP A 174 -14.48 -15.71 -17.24
CA TRP A 174 -15.52 -14.86 -17.83
C TRP A 174 -15.52 -14.90 -19.36
N GLY A 175 -15.13 -16.06 -19.95
CA GLY A 175 -15.03 -16.26 -21.39
C GLY A 175 -13.73 -15.66 -21.97
N ALA A 176 -13.54 -15.80 -23.27
CA ALA A 176 -12.30 -15.36 -23.93
C ALA A 176 -12.16 -13.83 -24.04
N GLU A 177 -13.30 -13.12 -24.08
CA GLU A 177 -13.35 -11.67 -24.24
C GLU A 177 -13.33 -10.90 -22.91
N GLY A 178 -13.61 -11.59 -21.78
CA GLY A 178 -13.86 -10.95 -20.50
C GLY A 178 -15.12 -10.09 -20.49
N ILE A 179 -15.17 -9.13 -19.58
CA ILE A 179 -16.24 -8.13 -19.48
C ILE A 179 -15.70 -6.81 -20.00
N LEU A 180 -16.49 -6.11 -20.84
CA LEU A 180 -16.21 -4.75 -21.29
C LEU A 180 -17.29 -3.81 -20.79
N ILE A 181 -16.90 -2.76 -20.10
CA ILE A 181 -17.76 -1.63 -19.75
C ILE A 181 -17.50 -0.57 -20.83
N ASN A 182 -18.41 -0.49 -21.79
CA ASN A 182 -18.28 0.44 -22.89
C ASN A 182 -19.12 1.70 -22.60
N LEU A 183 -18.46 2.85 -22.52
CA LEU A 183 -19.04 4.16 -22.29
C LEU A 183 -18.76 5.10 -23.49
N GLU A 184 -19.24 6.34 -23.43
CA GLU A 184 -19.15 7.27 -24.58
C GLU A 184 -17.82 8.04 -24.67
N ASN A 185 -16.94 7.95 -23.67
CA ASN A 185 -15.69 8.72 -23.56
C ASN A 185 -14.52 7.81 -23.22
N ASP A 186 -13.31 8.38 -23.18
CA ASP A 186 -12.15 7.67 -22.67
C ASP A 186 -12.29 7.40 -21.17
N ASP A 187 -12.11 6.13 -20.79
CA ASP A 187 -12.17 5.64 -19.42
C ASP A 187 -10.81 5.08 -18.99
N PHE A 188 -10.28 5.59 -17.88
CA PHE A 188 -8.99 5.16 -17.37
C PHE A 188 -9.15 4.50 -16.00
N LEU A 189 -8.73 3.25 -15.91
CA LEU A 189 -8.77 2.49 -14.67
C LEU A 189 -7.98 3.22 -13.58
N GLU A 190 -8.60 3.35 -12.41
CA GLU A 190 -7.99 3.88 -11.20
C GLU A 190 -7.72 2.79 -10.17
N ASP A 191 -8.74 2.01 -9.81
CA ASP A 191 -8.57 0.95 -8.82
C ASP A 191 -9.56 -0.22 -8.98
N ILE A 192 -9.24 -1.34 -8.33
CA ILE A 192 -10.09 -2.51 -8.19
C ILE A 192 -9.93 -3.09 -6.79
N VAL A 193 -11.04 -3.42 -6.14
CA VAL A 193 -11.03 -4.00 -4.79
C VAL A 193 -11.92 -5.25 -4.72
N PRO A 194 -11.59 -6.21 -3.86
CA PRO A 194 -12.39 -7.42 -3.71
C PRO A 194 -13.73 -7.11 -3.03
N LEU A 195 -14.77 -7.88 -3.36
CA LEU A 195 -16.04 -7.93 -2.62
C LEU A 195 -16.13 -9.17 -1.74
N GLU A 196 -16.79 -9.05 -0.62
CA GLU A 196 -17.13 -10.18 0.24
C GLU A 196 -17.94 -11.22 -0.55
N GLY A 197 -17.60 -12.50 -0.40
CA GLY A 197 -18.25 -13.59 -1.13
C GLY A 197 -17.72 -13.84 -2.53
N GLY A 198 -16.77 -13.05 -3.01
CA GLY A 198 -16.15 -13.13 -4.34
C GLY A 198 -16.66 -12.03 -5.28
N GLY A 199 -15.88 -11.75 -6.30
CA GLY A 199 -16.16 -10.63 -7.21
C GLY A 199 -15.31 -9.39 -6.88
N CYS A 200 -15.66 -8.24 -7.44
CA CYS A 200 -14.88 -7.01 -7.28
C CYS A 200 -15.72 -5.76 -7.50
N VAL A 201 -15.22 -4.62 -7.01
CA VAL A 201 -15.65 -3.29 -7.43
C VAL A 201 -14.50 -2.65 -8.19
N VAL A 202 -14.79 -2.08 -9.35
CA VAL A 202 -13.83 -1.37 -10.18
C VAL A 202 -14.16 0.12 -10.19
N PHE A 203 -13.13 0.96 -10.10
CA PHE A 203 -13.20 2.41 -10.14
C PHE A 203 -12.40 2.94 -11.33
N TRP A 204 -12.93 3.96 -12.00
CA TRP A 204 -12.25 4.61 -13.12
C TRP A 204 -12.60 6.08 -13.23
N THR A 205 -11.72 6.81 -13.87
CA THR A 205 -11.95 8.19 -14.27
C THR A 205 -12.43 8.20 -15.70
N GLY A 206 -13.59 8.80 -15.95
CA GLY A 206 -14.20 8.93 -17.27
C GLY A 206 -14.55 10.37 -17.61
N GLY A 207 -14.44 10.70 -18.89
CA GLY A 207 -14.74 12.03 -19.39
C GLY A 207 -13.91 12.41 -20.61
N SER A 208 -14.16 13.58 -21.18
CA SER A 208 -13.44 14.03 -22.36
C SER A 208 -12.19 14.82 -22.01
N LEU A 209 -11.01 14.26 -22.24
CA LEU A 209 -9.73 14.96 -22.11
C LEU A 209 -9.59 16.19 -23.05
N PHE A 210 -10.45 16.30 -24.06
CA PHE A 210 -10.37 17.36 -25.06
C PHE A 210 -11.37 18.52 -24.86
N ASN A 211 -12.36 18.33 -24.00
CA ASN A 211 -13.40 19.33 -23.69
C ASN A 211 -13.33 19.91 -22.28
N ASP A 212 -12.23 19.70 -21.64
CA ASP A 212 -11.62 20.52 -20.60
C ASP A 212 -12.29 20.77 -19.28
N GLU A 213 -13.38 20.24 -18.87
CA GLU A 213 -13.84 20.78 -17.58
C GLU A 213 -14.39 19.76 -16.58
N SER A 214 -14.51 18.48 -16.91
CA SER A 214 -14.91 17.48 -15.90
C SER A 214 -14.45 16.07 -16.24
N LEU A 215 -13.47 15.58 -15.51
CA LEU A 215 -13.26 14.15 -15.34
C LEU A 215 -13.98 13.74 -14.07
N ASN A 216 -14.80 12.72 -14.16
CA ASN A 216 -15.59 12.21 -13.04
C ASN A 216 -15.12 10.81 -12.64
N ILE A 217 -15.39 10.40 -11.42
CA ILE A 217 -15.13 9.04 -10.98
C ILE A 217 -16.41 8.22 -11.07
N TYR A 218 -16.28 7.07 -11.69
CA TYR A 218 -17.30 6.06 -11.86
C TYR A 218 -16.91 4.77 -11.12
N TYR A 219 -17.90 3.95 -10.82
CA TYR A 219 -17.66 2.61 -10.29
C TYR A 219 -18.71 1.61 -10.76
N ARG A 220 -18.36 0.33 -10.70
CA ARG A 220 -19.29 -0.78 -10.92
C ARG A 220 -18.80 -2.01 -10.16
N ALA A 221 -19.77 -2.78 -9.64
CA ALA A 221 -19.50 -4.05 -8.96
C ALA A 221 -19.83 -5.24 -9.86
N PHE A 222 -19.08 -6.32 -9.66
CA PHE A 222 -19.29 -7.62 -10.29
C PHE A 222 -19.23 -8.71 -9.24
N ASP A 223 -20.14 -9.67 -9.33
CA ASP A 223 -20.10 -10.89 -8.53
C ASP A 223 -19.06 -11.90 -9.07
N SER A 224 -18.93 -13.03 -8.41
CA SER A 224 -17.96 -14.07 -8.79
C SER A 224 -18.21 -14.67 -10.19
N ASP A 225 -19.42 -14.58 -10.73
CA ASP A 225 -19.79 -15.09 -12.04
C ASP A 225 -19.77 -14.01 -13.15
N GLY A 226 -19.42 -12.77 -12.78
CA GLY A 226 -19.40 -11.60 -13.68
C GLY A 226 -20.75 -10.93 -13.84
N GLY A 227 -21.74 -11.30 -13.04
CA GLY A 227 -23.03 -10.64 -12.92
C GLY A 227 -22.97 -9.45 -11.95
N THR A 228 -24.14 -8.92 -11.61
CA THR A 228 -24.29 -7.83 -10.65
C THR A 228 -24.57 -8.41 -9.26
N PRO A 229 -23.83 -8.04 -8.22
CA PRO A 229 -24.13 -8.46 -6.85
C PRO A 229 -25.47 -7.93 -6.37
N GLU A 230 -26.10 -8.64 -5.42
CA GLU A 230 -27.39 -8.23 -4.86
C GLU A 230 -27.29 -6.83 -4.23
N GLY A 231 -28.20 -5.95 -4.61
CA GLY A 231 -28.28 -4.56 -4.13
C GLY A 231 -27.50 -3.55 -4.99
N TRP A 232 -26.53 -3.99 -5.77
CA TRP A 232 -25.75 -3.13 -6.65
C TRP A 232 -26.46 -2.84 -7.98
N SER A 233 -26.01 -1.81 -8.69
CA SER A 233 -26.54 -1.44 -10.00
C SER A 233 -25.93 -2.28 -11.12
N ASP A 234 -26.77 -2.66 -12.12
CA ASP A 234 -26.27 -3.32 -13.36
C ASP A 234 -25.57 -2.37 -14.30
N GLU A 235 -25.73 -1.06 -14.11
CA GLU A 235 -25.09 -0.01 -14.91
C GLU A 235 -23.99 0.67 -14.09
N PRO A 236 -22.99 1.27 -14.74
CA PRO A 236 -22.02 2.12 -14.09
C PRO A 236 -22.66 3.25 -13.31
N GLU A 237 -22.17 3.50 -12.11
CA GLU A 237 -22.62 4.60 -11.26
C GLU A 237 -21.57 5.68 -11.15
N ILE A 238 -22.03 6.94 -11.03
CA ILE A 238 -21.17 8.09 -10.82
C ILE A 238 -20.93 8.23 -9.31
N LEU A 239 -19.66 8.14 -8.88
CA LEU A 239 -19.28 8.40 -7.51
C LEU A 239 -19.28 9.90 -7.20
N THR A 240 -18.67 10.67 -8.09
CA THR A 240 -18.61 12.12 -8.02
C THR A 240 -18.70 12.75 -9.41
N ASN A 241 -19.46 13.83 -9.51
CA ASN A 241 -19.57 14.68 -10.70
C ASN A 241 -19.48 16.16 -10.31
N ALA A 242 -18.69 16.47 -9.31
CA ALA A 242 -18.37 17.84 -8.94
C ALA A 242 -17.72 18.58 -10.13
N THR A 243 -17.74 19.92 -10.08
CA THR A 243 -17.08 20.72 -11.12
C THR A 243 -15.57 20.57 -11.03
N GLY A 244 -14.89 20.47 -12.17
CA GLY A 244 -13.46 20.29 -12.24
C GLY A 244 -13.06 18.83 -12.50
N ILE A 245 -11.81 18.50 -12.22
CA ILE A 245 -11.25 17.18 -12.41
C ILE A 245 -11.35 16.41 -11.09
N GLN A 246 -11.80 15.17 -11.17
CA GLN A 246 -11.68 14.18 -10.11
C GLN A 246 -10.91 12.98 -10.67
N ASN A 247 -9.84 12.59 -10.00
CA ASN A 247 -8.96 11.50 -10.43
C ASN A 247 -8.22 10.86 -9.26
N ASN A 248 -7.34 9.90 -9.60
CA ASN A 248 -6.50 9.21 -8.64
C ASN A 248 -7.32 8.55 -7.51
N ALA A 249 -8.41 7.89 -7.88
CA ALA A 249 -9.22 7.15 -6.92
C ALA A 249 -8.44 5.95 -6.38
N LYS A 250 -8.46 5.79 -5.05
CA LYS A 250 -7.95 4.61 -4.36
C LYS A 250 -9.00 4.10 -3.40
N ALA A 251 -9.12 2.79 -3.31
CA ALA A 251 -10.18 2.17 -2.54
C ALA A 251 -9.66 1.03 -1.66
N VAL A 252 -10.43 0.69 -0.64
CA VAL A 252 -10.22 -0.49 0.20
C VAL A 252 -11.58 -1.09 0.59
N SER A 253 -11.65 -2.41 0.60
CA SER A 253 -12.83 -3.12 1.08
C SER A 253 -12.82 -3.23 2.60
N TYR A 254 -13.97 -3.03 3.22
CA TYR A 254 -14.17 -3.20 4.66
C TYR A 254 -15.57 -3.76 4.94
N ASN A 255 -15.70 -4.73 5.83
CA ASN A 255 -17.00 -5.27 6.30
C ASN A 255 -18.06 -5.47 5.21
N GLY A 256 -17.64 -5.90 4.01
CA GLY A 256 -18.50 -6.08 2.83
C GLY A 256 -18.78 -4.82 2.03
N GLY A 257 -18.44 -3.63 2.53
CA GLY A 257 -18.51 -2.35 1.83
C GLY A 257 -17.17 -1.92 1.25
N VAL A 258 -17.12 -0.70 0.70
CA VAL A 258 -15.93 -0.08 0.12
C VAL A 258 -15.79 1.36 0.61
N PHE A 259 -14.59 1.70 1.04
CA PHE A 259 -14.18 3.08 1.27
C PHE A 259 -13.29 3.51 0.12
N VAL A 260 -13.53 4.71 -0.41
CA VAL A 260 -12.78 5.27 -1.53
C VAL A 260 -12.38 6.70 -1.25
N THR A 261 -11.17 7.08 -1.68
CA THR A 261 -10.62 8.43 -1.63
C THR A 261 -10.17 8.86 -3.02
N TRP A 262 -10.17 10.17 -3.32
CA TRP A 262 -9.73 10.71 -4.60
C TRP A 262 -9.21 12.15 -4.46
N ASN A 263 -8.51 12.61 -5.51
CA ASN A 263 -8.17 14.01 -5.67
C ASN A 263 -9.31 14.75 -6.38
N ASP A 264 -9.73 15.88 -5.82
CA ASP A 264 -10.80 16.75 -6.34
C ASP A 264 -10.30 18.17 -6.55
N TYR A 265 -10.46 18.70 -7.75
CA TYR A 265 -9.96 20.02 -8.13
C TYR A 265 -11.06 21.09 -8.21
N GLN A 266 -12.23 20.87 -7.58
CA GLN A 266 -13.34 21.83 -7.62
C GLN A 266 -13.02 23.18 -6.97
N SER A 267 -12.09 23.23 -6.00
CA SER A 267 -11.63 24.46 -5.33
C SER A 267 -10.61 25.25 -6.17
N GLY A 268 -9.99 24.60 -7.16
CA GLY A 268 -8.86 25.09 -7.96
C GLY A 268 -7.50 24.53 -7.50
N ASN A 269 -7.43 23.89 -6.34
CA ASN A 269 -6.32 23.11 -5.84
C ASN A 269 -6.70 21.63 -5.82
N SER A 270 -5.71 20.74 -5.65
CA SER A 270 -5.95 19.32 -5.39
C SER A 270 -6.33 19.14 -3.93
N ASP A 271 -7.58 18.80 -3.66
CA ASP A 271 -8.10 18.46 -2.33
C ASP A 271 -8.37 16.95 -2.24
N ILE A 272 -8.43 16.39 -1.03
CA ILE A 272 -8.76 14.98 -0.82
C ILE A 272 -10.19 14.83 -0.34
N PHE A 273 -10.96 14.04 -1.09
CA PHE A 273 -12.34 13.68 -0.77
C PHE A 273 -12.45 12.17 -0.52
N VAL A 274 -13.48 11.79 0.22
CA VAL A 274 -13.74 10.40 0.59
C VAL A 274 -15.22 10.06 0.49
N GLN A 275 -15.51 8.76 0.30
CA GLN A 275 -16.86 8.24 0.24
C GLN A 275 -16.92 6.82 0.77
N PHE A 276 -18.04 6.50 1.43
CA PHE A 276 -18.38 5.14 1.83
C PHE A 276 -19.44 4.56 0.89
N ILE A 277 -19.26 3.32 0.48
CA ILE A 277 -20.24 2.52 -0.25
C ILE A 277 -20.53 1.28 0.61
N SER A 278 -21.77 1.09 1.00
CA SER A 278 -22.14 -0.06 1.83
C SER A 278 -22.20 -1.36 1.02
N SER A 279 -22.33 -2.50 1.70
CA SER A 279 -22.35 -3.83 1.10
C SER A 279 -23.49 -4.04 0.09
N ASP A 280 -24.55 -3.24 0.14
CA ASP A 280 -25.67 -3.23 -0.82
C ASP A 280 -25.49 -2.22 -1.97
N GLY A 281 -24.28 -1.65 -2.12
CA GLY A 281 -23.95 -0.68 -3.17
C GLY A 281 -24.44 0.75 -2.90
N SER A 282 -25.14 1.00 -1.79
CA SER A 282 -25.64 2.34 -1.51
C SER A 282 -24.52 3.27 -1.02
N VAL A 283 -24.41 4.44 -1.65
CA VAL A 283 -23.46 5.50 -1.25
C VAL A 283 -23.93 6.14 0.05
N GLN A 284 -23.02 6.26 1.02
CA GLN A 284 -23.30 6.79 2.36
C GLN A 284 -22.72 8.19 2.52
N GLY A 285 -23.55 9.16 2.93
CA GLY A 285 -23.11 10.54 3.13
C GLY A 285 -23.52 11.49 2.01
N PRO A 286 -22.82 12.64 1.85
CA PRO A 286 -23.21 13.65 0.88
C PRO A 286 -22.92 13.20 -0.56
N PRO A 287 -23.71 13.66 -1.54
CA PRO A 287 -23.36 13.54 -2.94
C PRO A 287 -21.97 14.16 -3.23
N ASN A 288 -21.19 13.54 -4.08
CA ASN A 288 -19.83 13.96 -4.42
C ASN A 288 -18.82 13.84 -3.25
N GLY A 289 -19.12 13.03 -2.24
CA GLY A 289 -18.24 12.73 -1.14
C GLY A 289 -18.14 13.78 -0.03
N SER A 290 -17.41 13.41 1.00
CA SER A 290 -17.05 14.29 2.11
C SER A 290 -15.61 14.77 1.93
N PRO A 291 -15.32 16.05 2.20
CA PRO A 291 -13.95 16.53 2.21
C PRO A 291 -13.17 15.90 3.38
N LEU A 292 -11.99 15.37 3.11
CA LEU A 292 -11.05 14.92 4.13
C LEU A 292 -9.99 15.99 4.41
N ALA A 293 -9.37 16.51 3.33
CA ALA A 293 -8.42 17.61 3.41
C ALA A 293 -8.77 18.65 2.35
N ILE A 294 -8.94 19.90 2.80
CA ILE A 294 -9.19 21.06 1.94
C ILE A 294 -8.27 22.18 2.39
N GLY A 295 -7.51 22.74 1.45
CA GLY A 295 -6.55 23.80 1.75
C GLY A 295 -6.44 24.87 0.66
N ASP A 296 -5.54 25.84 0.92
CA ASP A 296 -5.11 26.82 -0.09
C ASP A 296 -3.95 26.29 -0.96
N THR A 297 -3.47 25.10 -0.66
CA THR A 297 -2.38 24.39 -1.32
C THR A 297 -2.84 22.99 -1.74
N ASP A 298 -2.01 22.26 -2.44
CA ASP A 298 -2.36 20.97 -3.01
C ASP A 298 -2.06 19.80 -2.05
N GLU A 299 -2.94 18.81 -2.05
CA GLU A 299 -2.77 17.50 -1.43
C GLU A 299 -2.62 16.43 -2.52
N TYR A 300 -1.60 15.57 -2.40
CA TYR A 300 -1.26 14.58 -3.42
C TYR A 300 -1.00 13.19 -2.83
N HIS A 301 -0.92 12.22 -3.69
CA HIS A 301 -0.41 10.87 -3.44
C HIS A 301 -0.97 10.22 -2.18
N GLN A 302 -2.30 10.26 -2.04
CA GLN A 302 -2.94 9.59 -0.91
C GLN A 302 -2.72 8.08 -0.98
N GLU A 303 -2.49 7.49 0.18
CA GLU A 303 -2.48 6.05 0.44
C GLU A 303 -3.48 5.73 1.54
N LEU A 304 -4.06 4.53 1.51
CA LEU A 304 -4.99 4.09 2.52
C LEU A 304 -4.82 2.60 2.84
N SER A 305 -5.09 2.24 4.08
CA SER A 305 -5.08 0.86 4.53
C SER A 305 -6.15 0.63 5.59
N TYR A 306 -6.84 -0.50 5.51
CA TYR A 306 -7.87 -0.89 6.47
C TYR A 306 -7.28 -1.86 7.49
N ASN A 307 -7.42 -1.53 8.76
CA ASN A 307 -7.06 -2.42 9.86
C ASN A 307 -8.29 -3.19 10.33
N LEU A 308 -8.28 -4.49 10.08
CA LEU A 308 -9.39 -5.38 10.45
C LEU A 308 -9.55 -5.52 11.98
N THR A 309 -8.46 -5.37 12.74
CA THR A 309 -8.46 -5.54 14.20
C THR A 309 -9.12 -4.35 14.89
N THR A 310 -8.81 -3.11 14.47
CA THR A 310 -9.38 -1.89 15.05
C THR A 310 -10.65 -1.43 14.36
N ASN A 311 -10.96 -1.94 13.16
CA ASN A 311 -12.01 -1.44 12.27
C ASN A 311 -11.80 0.03 11.85
N GLU A 312 -10.56 0.40 11.64
CA GLU A 312 -10.16 1.74 11.22
C GLU A 312 -9.49 1.71 9.86
N ILE A 313 -9.65 2.81 9.12
CA ILE A 313 -8.87 3.09 7.91
C ILE A 313 -7.99 4.29 8.21
N LEU A 314 -6.68 4.15 8.01
CA LEU A 314 -5.79 5.29 7.96
C LEU A 314 -5.66 5.75 6.50
N VAL A 315 -5.89 7.04 6.28
CA VAL A 315 -5.57 7.72 5.01
C VAL A 315 -4.41 8.65 5.28
N VAL A 316 -3.37 8.57 4.46
CA VAL A 316 -2.18 9.45 4.51
C VAL A 316 -1.97 10.10 3.16
N TRP A 317 -1.39 11.31 3.13
CA TRP A 317 -1.14 12.05 1.90
C TRP A 317 0.04 13.01 2.02
N GLU A 318 0.57 13.43 0.88
CA GLU A 318 1.53 14.52 0.76
C GLU A 318 0.79 15.86 0.80
N TYR A 319 1.24 16.77 1.66
CA TYR A 319 0.70 18.11 1.83
C TYR A 319 1.73 19.16 1.42
N ASP A 320 1.42 19.94 0.39
CA ASP A 320 2.23 21.10 0.01
C ASP A 320 2.03 22.25 1.03
N ASN A 321 3.03 22.53 1.86
CA ASN A 321 2.98 23.61 2.84
C ASN A 321 3.39 24.98 2.25
N GLY A 322 3.65 25.04 0.93
CA GLY A 322 4.10 26.22 0.19
C GLY A 322 5.62 26.41 0.16
N PHE A 323 6.39 25.51 0.79
CA PHE A 323 7.84 25.49 0.78
C PHE A 323 8.41 24.12 0.43
N ASP A 324 7.84 23.08 0.96
CA ASP A 324 8.19 21.67 0.78
C ASP A 324 6.94 20.81 1.03
N PHE A 325 7.09 19.49 0.98
CA PHE A 325 6.01 18.53 1.21
C PHE A 325 6.16 17.88 2.58
N ASP A 326 5.06 17.88 3.33
CA ASP A 326 4.88 17.15 4.58
C ASP A 326 3.99 15.92 4.38
N ILE A 327 3.89 15.03 5.36
CA ILE A 327 2.91 13.94 5.36
C ILE A 327 1.90 14.16 6.47
N LYS A 328 0.63 14.18 6.09
CA LYS A 328 -0.52 14.24 6.99
C LYS A 328 -1.35 12.97 6.94
N GLY A 329 -2.20 12.79 7.91
CA GLY A 329 -3.11 11.65 7.96
C GLY A 329 -4.42 11.95 8.66
N SER A 330 -5.37 11.03 8.51
CA SER A 330 -6.63 10.99 9.26
C SER A 330 -7.06 9.55 9.45
N ILE A 331 -7.58 9.24 10.64
CA ILE A 331 -8.14 7.92 10.95
C ILE A 331 -9.66 7.99 10.75
N ILE A 332 -10.18 6.99 10.07
CA ILE A 332 -11.59 6.84 9.73
C ILE A 332 -12.12 5.62 10.48
N ASP A 333 -13.11 5.79 11.34
CA ASP A 333 -13.82 4.68 11.99
C ASP A 333 -14.91 4.16 11.04
N VAL A 334 -14.81 2.89 10.63
CA VAL A 334 -15.79 2.30 9.71
C VAL A 334 -17.02 1.72 10.40
N LEU A 335 -17.07 1.69 11.73
CA LEU A 335 -18.24 1.21 12.48
C LEU A 335 -19.39 2.23 12.48
N ASP A 336 -19.06 3.52 12.50
CA ASP A 336 -20.03 4.61 12.46
C ASP A 336 -19.85 5.58 11.28
N ASN A 337 -18.88 5.29 10.39
CA ASN A 337 -18.49 6.11 9.24
C ASN A 337 -18.00 7.51 9.64
N SER A 338 -17.37 7.64 10.80
CA SER A 338 -16.82 8.91 11.23
C SER A 338 -15.44 9.17 10.63
N ILE A 339 -15.24 10.43 10.23
CA ILE A 339 -13.97 10.93 9.72
C ILE A 339 -13.29 11.66 10.87
N GLY A 340 -12.10 11.20 11.26
CA GLY A 340 -11.31 11.81 12.32
C GLY A 340 -10.67 13.14 11.92
N ASP A 341 -10.08 13.82 12.89
CA ASP A 341 -9.34 15.06 12.63
C ASP A 341 -8.07 14.77 11.81
N VAL A 342 -7.66 15.75 11.01
CA VAL A 342 -6.39 15.72 10.29
C VAL A 342 -5.26 16.00 11.27
N PHE A 343 -4.19 15.21 11.21
CA PHE A 343 -2.99 15.38 12.01
C PHE A 343 -1.71 15.32 11.18
N ASP A 344 -0.66 15.99 11.66
CA ASP A 344 0.66 15.91 11.05
C ASP A 344 1.32 14.59 11.47
N ILE A 345 1.78 13.79 10.48
CA ILE A 345 2.58 12.59 10.75
C ILE A 345 4.05 12.98 10.80
N VAL A 346 4.49 13.77 9.84
CA VAL A 346 5.84 14.34 9.81
C VAL A 346 5.80 15.68 9.11
N ALA A 347 6.47 16.67 9.69
CA ALA A 347 6.62 18.03 9.18
C ALA A 347 8.03 18.54 9.51
N GLU A 348 9.01 18.04 8.76
CA GLU A 348 10.43 18.36 8.94
C GLU A 348 10.95 19.21 7.77
N TYR A 349 12.14 19.73 7.91
CA TYR A 349 12.80 20.50 6.84
C TYR A 349 12.96 19.65 5.57
N SER A 350 12.67 20.24 4.38
CA SER A 350 12.69 19.59 3.08
C SER A 350 11.54 18.57 2.89
N ASP A 351 11.47 17.94 1.73
CA ASP A 351 10.32 17.11 1.35
C ASP A 351 10.24 15.80 2.13
N GLN A 352 9.04 15.45 2.57
CA GLN A 352 8.62 14.12 2.97
C GLN A 352 7.57 13.65 1.98
N THR A 353 7.87 12.60 1.22
CA THR A 353 7.07 12.17 0.07
C THR A 353 7.04 10.66 -0.11
N SER A 354 6.22 10.20 -1.06
CA SER A 354 6.08 8.79 -1.42
C SER A 354 5.70 7.89 -0.23
N PRO A 355 4.62 8.21 0.50
CA PRO A 355 4.18 7.38 1.60
C PRO A 355 3.83 5.98 1.11
N ALA A 356 4.18 4.96 1.89
CA ALA A 356 3.78 3.57 1.74
C ALA A 356 3.16 3.12 3.06
N LEU A 357 1.93 2.63 3.02
CA LEU A 357 1.12 2.35 4.19
C LEU A 357 0.70 0.88 4.22
N TYR A 358 0.72 0.28 5.39
CA TYR A 358 0.26 -1.08 5.63
C TYR A 358 -0.41 -1.20 7.00
N ALA A 359 -1.55 -1.87 7.11
CA ALA A 359 -2.19 -2.17 8.39
C ALA A 359 -1.60 -3.47 8.97
N SER A 360 -1.09 -3.42 10.20
CA SER A 360 -0.58 -4.60 10.89
C SER A 360 -1.71 -5.48 11.43
N GLN A 361 -1.39 -6.73 11.73
CA GLN A 361 -2.34 -7.64 12.37
C GLN A 361 -2.61 -7.26 13.83
N GLY A 362 -1.63 -6.66 14.49
CA GLY A 362 -1.69 -6.20 15.88
C GLY A 362 -2.52 -4.93 16.09
N GLY A 363 -3.12 -4.33 15.05
CA GLY A 363 -3.99 -3.15 15.21
C GLY A 363 -3.28 -1.81 15.05
N THR A 364 -2.03 -1.80 14.60
CA THR A 364 -1.28 -0.60 14.24
C THR A 364 -1.21 -0.41 12.73
N PHE A 365 -0.80 0.78 12.29
CA PHE A 365 -0.45 1.05 10.90
C PHE A 365 1.05 1.30 10.79
N ILE A 366 1.65 0.73 9.76
CA ILE A 366 3.06 0.90 9.42
C ILE A 366 3.13 1.86 8.25
N LEU A 367 3.89 2.94 8.42
CA LEU A 367 4.12 3.94 7.41
C LEU A 367 5.61 4.08 7.12
N MET A 368 5.97 4.02 5.86
CA MET A 368 7.29 4.40 5.36
C MET A 368 7.17 5.60 4.44
N TRP A 369 8.23 6.40 4.36
CA TRP A 369 8.29 7.51 3.40
C TRP A 369 9.72 7.82 2.99
N ARG A 370 9.83 8.58 1.93
CA ARG A 370 11.06 9.20 1.49
C ARG A 370 11.22 10.57 2.15
N ASP A 371 12.34 10.81 2.81
CA ASP A 371 12.58 11.97 3.66
C ASP A 371 13.84 12.74 3.28
N GLY A 372 13.68 14.02 3.06
CA GLY A 372 14.76 14.92 2.68
C GLY A 372 15.39 15.72 3.83
N ARG A 373 15.01 15.46 5.11
CA ARG A 373 15.42 16.30 6.27
C ARG A 373 16.93 16.47 6.45
N LEU A 374 17.73 15.51 5.99
CA LEU A 374 19.20 15.57 6.05
C LEU A 374 19.83 16.30 4.85
N SER A 375 19.02 16.79 3.91
CA SER A 375 19.52 17.55 2.75
C SER A 375 20.21 18.84 3.17
N ILE A 376 21.30 19.18 2.46
CA ILE A 376 22.07 20.42 2.71
C ILE A 376 21.43 21.56 1.94
N PRO A 377 21.06 22.68 2.59
CA PRO A 377 20.47 23.83 1.90
C PRO A 377 21.36 24.33 0.75
N GLY A 378 20.77 24.39 -0.46
CA GLY A 378 21.44 24.85 -1.68
C GLY A 378 22.15 23.77 -2.50
N GLU A 379 22.21 22.54 -2.01
CA GLU A 379 22.59 21.34 -2.77
C GLU A 379 21.36 20.59 -3.27
N PRO A 380 21.48 19.72 -4.29
CA PRO A 380 20.38 18.82 -4.66
C PRO A 380 19.93 17.99 -3.45
N PRO A 381 18.61 17.79 -3.27
CA PRO A 381 18.11 17.03 -2.13
C PRO A 381 18.63 15.59 -2.15
N VAL A 382 18.94 15.09 -0.96
CA VAL A 382 19.26 13.67 -0.72
C VAL A 382 18.14 13.13 0.14
N TYR A 383 17.61 11.99 -0.26
CA TYR A 383 16.48 11.36 0.40
C TYR A 383 16.89 10.05 1.06
N ASP A 384 16.40 9.86 2.26
CA ASP A 384 16.55 8.68 3.09
C ASP A 384 15.20 7.98 3.28
N ILE A 385 15.17 6.77 3.82
CA ILE A 385 13.93 6.08 4.14
C ILE A 385 13.67 6.15 5.64
N TYR A 386 12.50 6.65 5.98
CA TYR A 386 11.99 6.74 7.34
C TYR A 386 10.74 5.88 7.52
N TYR A 387 10.42 5.63 8.77
CA TYR A 387 9.36 4.72 9.19
C TYR A 387 8.72 5.19 10.49
N GLN A 388 7.42 4.93 10.64
CA GLN A 388 6.63 5.21 11.83
C GLN A 388 5.57 4.13 12.02
N GLU A 389 5.23 3.83 13.24
CA GLU A 389 4.05 3.07 13.62
C GLU A 389 3.00 4.00 14.21
N ILE A 390 1.76 3.83 13.77
CA ILE A 390 0.62 4.64 14.21
C ILE A 390 -0.39 3.68 14.83
N GLY A 391 -0.48 3.70 16.14
CA GLY A 391 -1.41 2.89 16.90
C GLY A 391 -2.61 3.67 17.40
N PRO A 392 -3.54 3.03 18.13
CA PRO A 392 -4.76 3.65 18.66
C PRO A 392 -4.50 4.83 19.59
N LEU A 393 -3.32 4.90 20.19
CA LEU A 393 -2.91 5.97 21.10
C LEU A 393 -2.01 7.03 20.46
N GLY A 394 -1.79 6.96 19.13
CA GLY A 394 -0.92 7.85 18.39
C GLY A 394 0.35 7.18 17.88
N PHE A 395 1.44 7.93 17.86
CA PHE A 395 2.72 7.45 17.32
C PHE A 395 3.46 6.59 18.35
N ASN A 396 3.92 5.40 17.92
CA ASN A 396 4.68 4.49 18.77
C ASN A 396 6.16 4.89 18.91
N TYR A 397 6.67 5.72 17.97
CA TYR A 397 8.03 6.25 18.02
C TYR A 397 8.01 7.77 18.21
N SER A 398 9.18 8.38 18.39
CA SER A 398 9.31 9.84 18.51
C SER A 398 8.59 10.56 17.37
N ASP A 399 8.13 11.75 17.63
CA ASP A 399 7.20 12.56 16.83
C ASP A 399 7.45 12.62 15.31
N ASN A 400 8.65 12.28 14.82
CA ASN A 400 9.02 12.40 13.41
C ASN A 400 9.52 11.09 12.78
N GLY A 401 9.23 9.95 13.38
CA GLY A 401 9.67 8.64 12.90
C GLY A 401 11.16 8.36 13.07
N ILE A 402 11.57 7.17 12.67
CA ILE A 402 12.96 6.71 12.74
C ILE A 402 13.50 6.38 11.35
N ALA A 403 14.81 6.59 11.16
CA ALA A 403 15.48 6.21 9.92
C ALA A 403 15.55 4.67 9.78
N VAL A 404 15.04 4.14 8.69
CA VAL A 404 15.25 2.76 8.25
C VAL A 404 16.60 2.67 7.53
N CYS A 405 16.91 3.69 6.75
CA CYS A 405 18.18 3.84 6.04
C CYS A 405 18.51 5.31 5.88
N ASP A 406 19.70 5.71 6.34
CA ASP A 406 20.26 7.06 6.19
C ASP A 406 21.64 7.03 5.51
N TYR A 407 21.86 6.03 4.66
CA TYR A 407 23.13 5.84 3.97
C TYR A 407 23.34 6.91 2.88
N THR A 408 24.60 7.23 2.59
CA THR A 408 24.96 8.22 1.55
C THR A 408 24.36 7.86 0.19
N TYR A 409 23.83 8.83 -0.54
CA TYR A 409 23.03 8.78 -1.77
C TYR A 409 21.54 8.55 -1.52
N ASN A 410 20.74 8.72 -2.58
CA ASN A 410 19.30 8.65 -2.51
C ASN A 410 18.79 7.22 -2.31
N GLN A 411 17.81 7.13 -1.44
CA GLN A 411 16.88 6.02 -1.32
C GLN A 411 15.49 6.49 -1.77
N ASP A 412 14.77 5.63 -2.46
CA ASP A 412 13.50 5.99 -3.10
C ASP A 412 12.53 4.80 -3.16
N ASN A 413 11.27 5.08 -3.45
CA ASN A 413 10.24 4.09 -3.70
C ASN A 413 10.07 3.07 -2.54
N PRO A 414 9.81 3.54 -1.30
CA PRO A 414 9.57 2.67 -0.16
C PRO A 414 8.34 1.78 -0.40
N ARG A 415 8.40 0.55 0.10
CA ARG A 415 7.33 -0.44 0.03
C ARG A 415 7.30 -1.30 1.29
N ILE A 416 6.11 -1.77 1.63
CA ILE A 416 5.86 -2.63 2.78
C ILE A 416 5.10 -3.86 2.29
N ASN A 417 5.45 -5.02 2.82
CA ASN A 417 4.68 -6.25 2.63
C ASN A 417 4.71 -7.11 3.88
N LEU A 418 3.68 -7.91 4.09
CA LEU A 418 3.68 -8.94 5.13
C LEU A 418 4.80 -9.94 4.86
N LEU A 419 5.54 -10.33 5.89
CA LEU A 419 6.58 -11.36 5.84
C LEU A 419 6.18 -12.60 6.63
N SER A 420 5.60 -12.42 7.81
CA SER A 420 5.10 -13.50 8.67
C SER A 420 3.81 -13.09 9.37
N GLU A 421 2.79 -13.94 9.23
CA GLU A 421 1.56 -13.82 10.02
C GLU A 421 1.76 -14.29 11.46
N THR A 422 2.64 -15.28 11.65
CA THR A 422 2.87 -15.90 12.96
C THR A 422 3.58 -14.96 13.92
N ASN A 423 4.52 -14.17 13.40
CA ASN A 423 5.36 -13.27 14.20
C ASN A 423 5.00 -11.80 13.96
N ASP A 424 3.90 -11.51 13.27
CA ASP A 424 3.49 -10.14 12.87
C ASP A 424 4.67 -9.34 12.32
N SER A 425 5.41 -9.92 11.35
CA SER A 425 6.60 -9.30 10.79
C SER A 425 6.40 -8.85 9.34
N TYR A 426 7.07 -7.76 8.96
CA TYR A 426 6.89 -7.06 7.70
C TYR A 426 8.22 -6.86 7.01
N LEU A 427 8.21 -7.00 5.69
CA LEU A 427 9.32 -6.68 4.81
C LEU A 427 9.21 -5.21 4.38
N LEU A 428 10.17 -4.41 4.82
CA LEU A 428 10.40 -3.05 4.37
C LEU A 428 11.43 -3.09 3.26
N TYR A 429 11.15 -2.55 2.07
CA TYR A 429 12.11 -2.56 0.97
C TYR A 429 12.04 -1.27 0.14
N TRP A 430 13.18 -0.92 -0.48
CA TRP A 430 13.32 0.33 -1.23
C TRP A 430 14.36 0.22 -2.34
N ASN A 431 14.34 1.18 -3.22
CA ASN A 431 15.37 1.40 -4.23
C ASN A 431 16.52 2.24 -3.64
N ASP A 432 17.76 1.81 -3.84
CA ASP A 432 18.93 2.44 -3.22
C ASP A 432 20.09 2.63 -4.21
N MET A 433 20.67 3.80 -4.22
CA MET A 433 21.76 4.20 -5.13
C MET A 433 23.15 4.03 -4.51
N ARG A 434 23.26 3.54 -3.26
CA ARG A 434 24.54 3.47 -2.52
C ARG A 434 25.62 2.67 -3.23
N SER A 435 25.27 1.63 -3.96
CA SER A 435 26.23 0.76 -4.65
C SER A 435 26.80 1.39 -5.92
N THR A 436 26.13 2.34 -6.52
CA THR A 436 26.44 2.87 -7.84
C THR A 436 26.76 4.36 -7.84
N GLY A 437 26.17 5.11 -6.89
CA GLY A 437 26.26 6.57 -6.85
C GLY A 437 25.66 7.29 -8.06
N LYS A 438 24.80 6.60 -8.84
CA LYS A 438 24.17 7.13 -10.05
C LYS A 438 22.66 6.93 -10.01
N GLN A 439 21.91 7.96 -10.30
CA GLN A 439 20.44 7.97 -10.28
C GLN A 439 19.76 6.92 -11.16
N ASP A 440 20.43 6.46 -12.21
CA ASP A 440 19.86 5.49 -13.15
C ASP A 440 20.21 4.03 -12.80
N LEU A 441 20.94 3.82 -11.71
CA LEU A 441 21.47 2.52 -11.33
C LEU A 441 21.15 2.24 -9.87
N VAL A 442 20.01 1.62 -9.64
CA VAL A 442 19.53 1.32 -8.30
C VAL A 442 19.58 -0.18 -8.02
N ASN A 443 19.79 -0.54 -6.77
CA ASN A 443 19.60 -1.88 -6.26
C ASN A 443 18.42 -1.89 -5.28
N ILE A 444 17.89 -3.07 -4.97
CA ILE A 444 16.83 -3.22 -4.00
C ILE A 444 17.44 -3.63 -2.67
N TYR A 445 17.14 -2.85 -1.66
CA TYR A 445 17.50 -3.12 -0.27
C TYR A 445 16.24 -3.41 0.53
N ALA A 446 16.38 -4.20 1.56
CA ALA A 446 15.28 -4.50 2.45
C ALA A 446 15.74 -4.66 3.89
N GLN A 447 14.76 -4.57 4.77
CA GLN A 447 14.85 -4.81 6.20
C GLN A 447 13.56 -5.47 6.67
N SER A 448 13.60 -6.31 7.67
CA SER A 448 12.38 -6.78 8.34
C SER A 448 12.14 -5.99 9.62
N VAL A 449 10.88 -5.78 9.91
CA VAL A 449 10.41 -5.27 11.19
C VAL A 449 9.41 -6.27 11.75
N THR A 450 9.54 -6.60 13.02
CA THR A 450 8.57 -7.43 13.73
C THR A 450 7.81 -6.51 14.68
N MET A 451 6.49 -6.51 14.55
CA MET A 451 5.65 -5.84 15.53
C MET A 451 5.80 -6.64 16.83
N ASP A 452 6.26 -5.97 17.87
CA ASP A 452 6.36 -6.63 19.16
C ASP A 452 4.94 -6.98 19.62
N ASP A 453 4.66 -8.25 19.86
CA ASP A 453 3.42 -8.73 20.49
C ASP A 453 3.28 -8.25 21.95
N SER A 454 4.28 -7.56 22.46
CA SER A 454 4.13 -6.69 23.60
C SER A 454 3.31 -5.48 23.16
N SER A 455 2.03 -5.69 22.91
CA SER A 455 1.01 -4.62 22.84
C SER A 455 0.81 -4.02 24.22
N CYS A 456 1.91 -3.54 24.76
CA CYS A 456 1.92 -2.66 25.87
C CYS A 456 1.43 -1.31 25.37
N ILE A 457 0.13 -1.12 25.40
CA ILE A 457 -0.46 0.20 25.26
C ILE A 457 0.03 0.98 26.48
N LEU A 458 1.04 1.85 26.30
CA LEU A 458 1.52 2.71 27.38
C LEU A 458 0.31 3.41 28.01
N TYR A 459 0.27 3.46 29.33
CA TYR A 459 -0.81 3.98 30.16
C TYR A 459 -2.04 3.06 30.33
N ASP A 460 -2.38 2.13 29.42
CA ASP A 460 -3.48 1.16 29.56
C ASP A 460 -3.01 -0.08 30.34
N VAL A 461 -2.86 0.11 31.64
CA VAL A 461 -2.27 -0.91 32.54
C VAL A 461 -3.24 -2.05 32.84
N ASN A 462 -4.54 -1.81 32.69
CA ASN A 462 -5.57 -2.82 32.90
C ASN A 462 -5.90 -3.59 31.60
N GLN A 463 -5.39 -3.13 30.44
CA GLN A 463 -5.56 -3.72 29.10
C GLN A 463 -7.03 -3.81 28.66
N ASP A 464 -7.85 -2.80 29.01
CA ASP A 464 -9.25 -2.74 28.60
C ASP A 464 -9.49 -1.88 27.33
N GLY A 465 -8.42 -1.33 26.75
CA GLY A 465 -8.43 -0.48 25.55
C GLY A 465 -8.74 0.99 25.84
N SER A 466 -8.78 1.41 27.10
CA SER A 466 -9.08 2.77 27.49
C SER A 466 -8.09 3.24 28.56
N VAL A 467 -7.48 4.41 28.39
CA VAL A 467 -6.61 4.99 29.42
C VAL A 467 -7.43 5.87 30.36
N ASP A 468 -7.72 5.35 31.55
CA ASP A 468 -8.54 6.06 32.52
C ASP A 468 -8.08 5.87 33.99
N VAL A 469 -8.92 6.24 34.94
CA VAL A 469 -8.60 6.13 36.37
C VAL A 469 -8.41 4.67 36.85
N LEU A 470 -8.91 3.67 36.11
CA LEU A 470 -8.76 2.27 36.47
C LEU A 470 -7.31 1.80 36.27
N ASP A 471 -6.60 2.36 35.31
CA ASP A 471 -5.18 2.09 35.07
C ASP A 471 -4.30 2.56 36.23
N ILE A 472 -4.63 3.74 36.76
CA ILE A 472 -3.98 4.25 37.98
C ILE A 472 -4.19 3.28 39.14
N VAL A 473 -5.37 2.71 39.27
CA VAL A 473 -5.67 1.74 40.35
C VAL A 473 -4.86 0.47 40.18
N VAL A 474 -4.70 -0.03 38.97
CA VAL A 474 -3.88 -1.22 38.67
C VAL A 474 -2.40 -0.90 38.91
N THR A 475 -1.89 0.25 38.44
CA THR A 475 -0.51 0.70 38.68
C THR A 475 -0.19 0.78 40.19
N ILE A 476 -1.12 1.32 41.00
CA ILE A 476 -0.98 1.34 42.44
C ILE A 476 -0.90 -0.10 43.02
N GLY A 477 -1.72 -1.02 42.50
CA GLY A 477 -1.72 -2.42 42.90
C GLY A 477 -0.38 -3.11 42.58
N ILE A 478 0.24 -2.76 41.47
CA ILE A 478 1.58 -3.22 41.08
C ILE A 478 2.64 -2.69 42.05
N ILE A 479 2.67 -1.38 42.26
CA ILE A 479 3.63 -0.73 43.18
C ILE A 479 3.54 -1.29 44.62
N LEU A 480 2.35 -1.66 45.07
CA LEU A 480 2.11 -2.23 46.38
C LEU A 480 2.34 -3.75 46.44
N GLU A 481 2.78 -4.36 45.35
CA GLU A 481 2.96 -5.82 45.19
C GLU A 481 1.69 -6.61 45.56
N THR A 482 0.53 -6.07 45.33
CA THR A 482 -0.77 -6.71 45.61
C THR A 482 -1.35 -7.41 44.35
N LEU A 483 -0.76 -7.20 43.20
CA LEU A 483 -1.09 -7.82 41.92
C LEU A 483 0.15 -8.48 41.32
N GLU A 484 -0.02 -9.70 40.79
CA GLU A 484 0.98 -10.28 39.89
C GLU A 484 0.82 -9.65 38.53
N THR A 485 1.89 -9.21 37.90
CA THR A 485 1.88 -8.49 36.62
C THR A 485 2.30 -9.38 35.48
N THR A 486 1.68 -9.17 34.32
CA THR A 486 2.19 -9.67 33.03
C THR A 486 3.32 -8.76 32.52
N PRO A 487 4.18 -9.22 31.59
CA PRO A 487 5.17 -8.35 30.94
C PRO A 487 4.54 -7.09 30.32
N ASP A 488 3.38 -7.24 29.69
CA ASP A 488 2.64 -6.14 29.05
C ASP A 488 2.14 -5.10 30.07
N GLN A 489 1.63 -5.56 31.21
CA GLN A 489 1.24 -4.65 32.28
C GLN A 489 2.44 -3.93 32.91
N GLN A 490 3.61 -4.58 32.96
CA GLN A 490 4.85 -3.93 33.41
C GLN A 490 5.29 -2.84 32.45
N CYS A 491 5.24 -3.13 31.16
CA CYS A 491 5.55 -2.15 30.12
C CYS A 491 4.54 -1.00 30.13
N ALA A 492 3.22 -1.27 30.16
CA ALA A 492 2.17 -0.25 30.18
C ALA A 492 2.25 0.69 31.39
N ALA A 493 2.80 0.21 32.50
CA ALA A 493 2.92 0.95 33.74
C ALA A 493 4.22 1.74 33.91
N ASP A 494 5.34 1.32 33.28
CA ASP A 494 6.64 2.04 33.27
C ASP A 494 6.63 3.10 32.16
N VAL A 495 5.80 4.13 32.34
CA VAL A 495 5.52 5.15 31.30
C VAL A 495 6.64 6.19 31.15
N ASN A 496 7.62 6.20 32.06
CA ASN A 496 8.79 7.07 31.98
C ASN A 496 10.05 6.31 31.50
N GLU A 497 9.91 4.99 31.24
CA GLU A 497 10.96 4.10 30.72
C GLU A 497 12.25 4.07 31.58
N ASP A 498 12.13 4.29 32.89
CA ASP A 498 13.29 4.25 33.78
C ASP A 498 13.61 2.84 34.32
N GLY A 499 12.78 1.84 33.97
CA GLY A 499 12.91 0.42 34.34
C GLY A 499 12.32 0.08 35.69
N GLY A 500 11.56 0.98 36.31
CA GLY A 500 10.90 0.77 37.57
C GLY A 500 9.52 1.38 37.68
N ILE A 501 8.50 0.61 38.04
CA ILE A 501 7.15 1.14 38.21
C ILE A 501 7.03 1.79 39.59
N ASP A 502 6.90 3.11 39.62
CA ASP A 502 6.79 3.88 40.87
C ASP A 502 5.79 5.04 40.82
N VAL A 503 5.87 5.96 41.76
CA VAL A 503 4.93 7.10 41.86
C VAL A 503 5.09 8.09 40.72
N LEU A 504 6.26 8.12 40.04
CA LEU A 504 6.48 9.03 38.89
C LEU A 504 5.64 8.59 37.70
N ASP A 505 5.49 7.28 37.49
CA ASP A 505 4.63 6.73 36.44
C ASP A 505 3.17 7.09 36.68
N ILE A 506 2.70 6.94 37.92
CA ILE A 506 1.33 7.39 38.28
C ILE A 506 1.11 8.87 37.94
N VAL A 507 2.08 9.73 38.23
CA VAL A 507 1.97 11.17 37.92
C VAL A 507 1.90 11.40 36.39
N THR A 508 2.66 10.61 35.63
CA THR A 508 2.67 10.68 34.17
C THR A 508 1.34 10.19 33.58
N ILE A 509 0.80 9.05 34.05
CA ILE A 509 -0.54 8.55 33.68
C ILE A 509 -1.62 9.57 33.99
N ILE A 510 -1.60 10.20 35.18
CA ILE A 510 -2.54 11.25 35.56
C ILE A 510 -2.45 12.46 34.60
N SER A 511 -1.23 12.87 34.27
CA SER A 511 -1.02 13.99 33.34
C SER A 511 -1.59 13.70 31.95
N TYR A 512 -1.39 12.48 31.46
CA TYR A 512 -1.97 12.00 30.20
C TYR A 512 -3.51 12.04 30.24
N ILE A 513 -4.15 11.46 31.26
CA ILE A 513 -5.62 11.46 31.43
C ILE A 513 -6.19 12.88 31.53
N LEU A 514 -5.46 13.81 32.10
CA LEU A 514 -5.91 15.22 32.25
C LEU A 514 -5.54 16.10 31.05
N GLY A 515 -4.78 15.59 30.07
CA GLY A 515 -4.31 16.35 28.91
C GLY A 515 -3.36 17.50 29.28
N THR A 516 -2.45 17.30 30.25
CA THR A 516 -1.57 18.38 30.79
C THR A 516 -0.10 18.01 30.69
#